data_b7e8cd6481f5e8a8f5091335f0a5ce9a
#
_entry.id   b7e8cd6481f5e8a8f5091335f0a5ce9a
#
_cell.length_a   1.000
_cell.length_b   1.000
_cell.length_c   1.000
_cell.angle_alpha   90.00
_cell.angle_beta   90.00
_cell.angle_gamma   90.00
#
_symmetry.space_group_name_H-M   'P 1'
#
loop_
_entity.id
_entity.type
_entity.pdbx_description
1 polymer ?
#
loop_
_entity_poly.entity_id
_entity_poly.type
_entity_poly.pdbx_seq_one_letter_code
_entity_poly.pdbx_strand_id
1 'polypeptide(L)'
;MRTRANSELIGFAFLGSCLLLFYFHKGIRLNESFFSDSFLTFNMVFISILLEALPFVLLGVMISGIIQVFVSEEQLSKFIPRNKFLAIIMSCLVGALFPACECGIVPIVRRLVGKGMPLFAGVGFLLTGPLINPLVIFSTYMAFGEDTKIALLRMVLGLIIAMMITAMICALFQQNQLKLTKNSFNSNGPEQQVKQPLPTRLRAMIEHAIDEFFDMGKFLIIGAVLAAFVQTFIATKSILDLGNGLVGSTLVMMGLAYLLSLCSEADAFIAASFDHLLPKTSLLGFLIYGPMLDLKNTIMLLSVFKFRFVMTLTILITVTVLAVLLLAHPMI
;
A
#
# COMPACT_ATOMS: atom_id res chain seq x y z
N MET A 1 -18.62 -23.36 6.42
CA MET A 1 -19.57 -22.89 5.40
C MET A 1 -20.45 -21.74 5.90
N ARG A 2 -21.03 -21.77 7.09
CA ARG A 2 -21.99 -20.75 7.59
C ARG A 2 -21.39 -19.37 7.86
N THR A 3 -20.12 -19.27 8.24
CA THR A 3 -19.41 -18.00 8.49
C THR A 3 -18.97 -17.28 7.20
N ARG A 4 -18.74 -18.03 6.12
CA ARG A 4 -18.36 -17.48 4.80
C ARG A 4 -19.58 -16.83 4.12
N ALA A 5 -20.75 -17.49 4.19
CA ALA A 5 -21.99 -16.93 3.67
C ALA A 5 -22.39 -15.62 4.36
N ASN A 6 -22.12 -15.47 5.67
CA ASN A 6 -22.46 -14.25 6.40
C ASN A 6 -21.52 -13.07 6.03
N SER A 7 -20.23 -13.32 5.74
CA SER A 7 -19.30 -12.23 5.33
C SER A 7 -19.55 -11.77 3.89
N GLU A 8 -19.94 -12.68 3.00
CA GLU A 8 -20.34 -12.34 1.64
C GLU A 8 -21.68 -11.59 1.63
N LEU A 9 -22.62 -12.01 2.48
CA LEU A 9 -23.92 -11.34 2.63
C LEU A 9 -23.76 -9.90 3.15
N ILE A 10 -22.85 -9.66 4.08
CA ILE A 10 -22.53 -8.32 4.61
C ILE A 10 -21.88 -7.47 3.51
N GLY A 11 -20.98 -8.02 2.69
CA GLY A 11 -20.36 -7.33 1.57
C GLY A 11 -21.38 -6.94 0.49
N PHE A 12 -22.27 -7.87 0.12
CA PHE A 12 -23.37 -7.61 -0.83
C PHE A 12 -24.43 -6.67 -0.25
N ALA A 13 -24.75 -6.76 1.05
CA ALA A 13 -25.65 -5.85 1.72
C ALA A 13 -25.11 -4.43 1.77
N PHE A 14 -23.79 -4.27 1.99
CA PHE A 14 -23.12 -2.97 1.97
C PHE A 14 -23.08 -2.39 0.55
N LEU A 15 -22.72 -3.18 -0.46
CA LEU A 15 -22.78 -2.79 -1.88
C LEU A 15 -24.22 -2.45 -2.31
N GLY A 16 -25.20 -3.26 -1.92
CA GLY A 16 -26.61 -3.00 -2.17
C GLY A 16 -27.11 -1.75 -1.46
N SER A 17 -26.67 -1.49 -0.25
CA SER A 17 -26.97 -0.26 0.51
C SER A 17 -26.36 0.98 -0.16
N CYS A 18 -25.12 0.91 -0.66
CA CYS A 18 -24.50 1.99 -1.42
C CYS A 18 -25.23 2.25 -2.75
N LEU A 19 -25.62 1.21 -3.47
CA LEU A 19 -26.40 1.33 -4.71
C LEU A 19 -27.84 1.85 -4.45
N LEU A 20 -28.48 1.42 -3.36
CA LEU A 20 -29.78 1.95 -2.94
C LEU A 20 -29.69 3.43 -2.54
N LEU A 21 -28.68 3.82 -1.79
CA LEU A 21 -28.42 5.25 -1.47
C LEU A 21 -28.20 6.07 -2.75
N PHE A 22 -27.52 5.50 -3.74
CA PHE A 22 -27.32 6.14 -5.04
C PHE A 22 -28.63 6.27 -5.85
N TYR A 23 -29.50 5.27 -5.77
CA TYR A 23 -30.80 5.26 -6.45
C TYR A 23 -31.83 6.18 -5.77
N PHE A 24 -31.89 6.17 -4.42
CA PHE A 24 -32.80 7.04 -3.65
C PHE A 24 -32.37 8.51 -3.65
N HIS A 25 -31.10 8.81 -3.91
CA HIS A 25 -30.64 10.21 -4.03
C HIS A 25 -31.35 11.00 -5.14
N LYS A 26 -31.84 10.33 -6.18
CA LYS A 26 -32.66 10.98 -7.25
C LYS A 26 -34.06 11.43 -6.79
N GLY A 27 -34.53 10.99 -5.63
CA GLY A 27 -35.91 11.22 -5.15
C GLY A 27 -36.08 12.17 -3.97
N ILE A 28 -35.02 12.52 -3.26
CA ILE A 28 -35.12 13.33 -2.03
C ILE A 28 -34.48 14.70 -2.25
N ARG A 29 -35.33 15.68 -2.53
CA ARG A 29 -34.96 17.10 -2.48
C ARG A 29 -34.83 17.52 -1.00
N LEU A 30 -33.64 17.43 -0.44
CA LEU A 30 -33.28 17.99 0.85
C LEU A 30 -32.28 19.12 0.62
N ASN A 31 -32.68 20.33 1.03
CA ASN A 31 -32.02 21.64 1.10
C ASN A 31 -30.62 21.74 0.44
N GLU A 32 -30.58 22.35 -0.76
CA GLU A 32 -29.75 22.05 -1.92
C GLU A 32 -28.32 22.60 -1.96
N SER A 33 -27.72 23.19 -0.92
CA SER A 33 -26.44 23.86 -1.18
C SER A 33 -25.18 23.27 -0.47
N PHE A 34 -25.32 22.62 0.65
CA PHE A 34 -24.13 22.13 1.40
C PHE A 34 -23.95 20.62 1.35
N PHE A 35 -25.02 19.84 1.38
CA PHE A 35 -24.96 18.38 1.35
C PHE A 35 -24.72 17.81 -0.05
N SER A 36 -25.14 18.52 -1.10
CA SER A 36 -25.00 18.07 -2.48
C SER A 36 -23.54 18.05 -2.94
N ASP A 37 -22.79 19.13 -2.68
CA ASP A 37 -21.41 19.26 -3.18
C ASP A 37 -20.42 18.34 -2.45
N SER A 38 -20.56 18.21 -1.13
CA SER A 38 -19.71 17.31 -0.32
C SER A 38 -19.98 15.85 -0.65
N PHE A 39 -21.23 15.46 -0.89
CA PHE A 39 -21.57 14.09 -1.25
C PHE A 39 -21.09 13.74 -2.67
N LEU A 40 -21.21 14.65 -3.61
CA LEU A 40 -20.66 14.47 -4.97
C LEU A 40 -19.14 14.35 -4.93
N THR A 41 -18.47 15.20 -4.17
CA THR A 41 -17.01 15.13 -3.99
C THR A 41 -16.61 13.80 -3.35
N PHE A 42 -17.28 13.36 -2.30
CA PHE A 42 -17.03 12.06 -1.66
C PHE A 42 -17.16 10.90 -2.67
N ASN A 43 -18.25 10.87 -3.45
CA ASN A 43 -18.45 9.82 -4.45
C ASN A 43 -17.39 9.86 -5.55
N MET A 44 -17.02 11.06 -6.06
CA MET A 44 -15.95 11.19 -7.05
C MET A 44 -14.63 10.64 -6.52
N VAL A 45 -14.23 11.04 -5.32
CA VAL A 45 -12.99 10.57 -4.70
C VAL A 45 -13.02 9.07 -4.44
N PHE A 46 -14.12 8.56 -3.89
CA PHE A 46 -14.28 7.13 -3.62
C PHE A 46 -14.18 6.27 -4.89
N ILE A 47 -14.91 6.66 -5.95
CA ILE A 47 -14.88 5.93 -7.23
C ILE A 47 -13.51 6.05 -7.88
N SER A 48 -12.85 7.21 -7.80
CA SER A 48 -11.50 7.40 -8.32
C SER A 48 -10.50 6.45 -7.67
N ILE A 49 -10.50 6.36 -6.32
CA ILE A 49 -9.63 5.44 -5.57
C ILE A 49 -9.90 3.98 -5.98
N LEU A 50 -11.17 3.58 -6.14
CA LEU A 50 -11.51 2.22 -6.54
C LEU A 50 -11.08 1.90 -7.98
N LEU A 51 -11.36 2.79 -8.93
CA LEU A 51 -10.99 2.60 -10.35
C LEU A 51 -9.48 2.50 -10.52
N GLU A 52 -8.74 3.27 -9.74
CA GLU A 52 -7.28 3.23 -9.73
C GLU A 52 -6.74 1.94 -9.08
N ALA A 53 -7.26 1.56 -7.90
CA ALA A 53 -6.73 0.44 -7.13
C ALA A 53 -7.13 -0.94 -7.70
N LEU A 54 -8.33 -1.08 -8.28
CA LEU A 54 -8.88 -2.36 -8.77
C LEU A 54 -7.96 -3.11 -9.74
N PRO A 55 -7.43 -2.51 -10.83
CA PRO A 55 -6.56 -3.22 -11.76
C PRO A 55 -5.27 -3.69 -11.10
N PHE A 56 -4.69 -2.92 -10.20
CA PHE A 56 -3.45 -3.31 -9.52
C PHE A 56 -3.68 -4.41 -8.49
N VAL A 57 -4.81 -4.38 -7.76
CA VAL A 57 -5.18 -5.48 -6.85
C VAL A 57 -5.43 -6.75 -7.66
N LEU A 58 -6.12 -6.65 -8.79
CA LEU A 58 -6.37 -7.80 -9.66
C LEU A 58 -5.05 -8.42 -10.16
N LEU A 59 -4.12 -7.60 -10.65
CA LEU A 59 -2.78 -8.05 -11.03
C LEU A 59 -2.03 -8.68 -9.85
N GLY A 60 -2.08 -8.05 -8.68
CA GLY A 60 -1.44 -8.56 -7.46
C GLY A 60 -1.96 -9.93 -7.02
N VAL A 61 -3.29 -10.13 -7.03
CA VAL A 61 -3.88 -11.42 -6.66
C VAL A 61 -3.66 -12.49 -7.73
N MET A 62 -3.60 -12.13 -9.02
CA MET A 62 -3.22 -13.05 -10.09
C MET A 62 -1.78 -13.54 -9.91
N ILE A 63 -0.84 -12.64 -9.66
CA ILE A 63 0.56 -12.98 -9.36
C ILE A 63 0.65 -13.82 -8.07
N SER A 64 -0.11 -13.45 -7.04
CA SER A 64 -0.23 -14.22 -5.79
C SER A 64 -0.72 -15.65 -6.05
N GLY A 65 -1.72 -15.83 -6.91
CA GLY A 65 -2.21 -17.14 -7.35
C GLY A 65 -1.16 -17.95 -8.10
N ILE A 66 -0.40 -17.31 -9.00
CA ILE A 66 0.75 -17.94 -9.70
C ILE A 66 1.79 -18.39 -8.69
N ILE A 67 2.20 -17.52 -7.77
CA ILE A 67 3.15 -17.86 -6.71
C ILE A 67 2.63 -19.04 -5.87
N GLN A 68 1.34 -19.05 -5.54
CA GLN A 68 0.74 -20.13 -4.76
C GLN A 68 0.88 -21.50 -5.42
N VAL A 69 0.69 -21.58 -6.72
CA VAL A 69 0.61 -22.86 -7.45
C VAL A 69 1.95 -23.27 -8.06
N PHE A 70 2.76 -22.32 -8.52
CA PHE A 70 3.95 -22.59 -9.34
C PHE A 70 5.28 -22.43 -8.59
N VAL A 71 5.33 -21.61 -7.52
CA VAL A 71 6.56 -21.40 -6.75
C VAL A 71 6.59 -22.34 -5.56
N SER A 72 7.63 -23.18 -5.44
CA SER A 72 7.85 -24.04 -4.28
C SER A 72 8.64 -23.32 -3.17
N GLU A 73 8.49 -23.79 -1.93
CA GLU A 73 9.25 -23.26 -0.78
C GLU A 73 10.76 -23.45 -0.98
N GLU A 74 11.18 -24.57 -1.61
CA GLU A 74 12.59 -24.84 -1.91
C GLU A 74 13.17 -23.86 -2.94
N GLN A 75 12.40 -23.51 -3.98
CA GLN A 75 12.82 -22.51 -4.96
C GLN A 75 12.97 -21.14 -4.32
N LEU A 76 12.01 -20.76 -3.47
CA LEU A 76 12.04 -19.50 -2.76
C LEU A 76 13.24 -19.40 -1.80
N SER A 77 13.52 -20.47 -1.06
CA SER A 77 14.66 -20.53 -0.14
C SER A 77 16.02 -20.47 -0.83
N LYS A 78 16.12 -20.98 -2.07
CA LYS A 78 17.34 -20.86 -2.90
C LYS A 78 17.55 -19.44 -3.45
N PHE A 79 16.47 -18.71 -3.71
CA PHE A 79 16.54 -17.37 -4.25
C PHE A 79 16.94 -16.32 -3.19
N ILE A 80 16.63 -16.58 -1.92
CA ILE A 80 16.95 -15.68 -0.82
C ILE A 80 18.32 -16.01 -0.24
N PRO A 81 19.30 -15.09 -0.27
CA PRO A 81 20.63 -15.31 0.29
C PRO A 81 20.57 -15.64 1.79
N ARG A 82 21.42 -16.58 2.24
CA ARG A 82 21.55 -16.91 3.67
C ARG A 82 22.09 -15.76 4.51
N ASN A 83 22.85 -14.85 3.90
CA ASN A 83 23.34 -13.65 4.55
C ASN A 83 22.21 -12.63 4.65
N LYS A 84 21.84 -12.25 5.89
CA LYS A 84 20.76 -11.30 6.18
C LYS A 84 20.94 -9.96 5.47
N PHE A 85 22.16 -9.44 5.45
CA PHE A 85 22.45 -8.16 4.80
C PHE A 85 22.22 -8.22 3.28
N LEU A 86 22.69 -9.27 2.64
CA LEU A 86 22.47 -9.48 1.21
C LEU A 86 20.99 -9.72 0.89
N ALA A 87 20.26 -10.42 1.77
CA ALA A 87 18.82 -10.61 1.62
C ALA A 87 18.02 -9.30 1.72
N ILE A 88 18.43 -8.37 2.59
CA ILE A 88 17.85 -7.02 2.68
C ILE A 88 18.04 -6.26 1.37
N ILE A 89 19.28 -6.21 0.88
CA ILE A 89 19.59 -5.50 -0.38
C ILE A 89 18.82 -6.11 -1.55
N MET A 90 18.86 -7.44 -1.69
CA MET A 90 18.17 -8.14 -2.77
C MET A 90 16.65 -7.93 -2.74
N SER A 91 16.03 -7.99 -1.56
CA SER A 91 14.58 -7.78 -1.44
C SER A 91 14.18 -6.34 -1.80
N CYS A 92 14.96 -5.35 -1.38
CA CYS A 92 14.73 -3.96 -1.73
C CYS A 92 14.94 -3.69 -3.24
N LEU A 93 15.98 -4.27 -3.85
CA LEU A 93 16.23 -4.11 -5.28
C LEU A 93 15.15 -4.80 -6.13
N VAL A 94 14.75 -6.01 -5.77
CA VAL A 94 13.66 -6.72 -6.47
C VAL A 94 12.35 -5.95 -6.35
N GLY A 95 12.06 -5.40 -5.16
CA GLY A 95 10.91 -4.53 -4.95
C GLY A 95 10.95 -3.29 -5.84
N ALA A 96 12.09 -2.60 -5.90
CA ALA A 96 12.28 -1.39 -6.71
C ALA A 96 12.07 -1.61 -8.22
N LEU A 97 12.36 -2.81 -8.72
CA LEU A 97 12.16 -3.17 -10.12
C LEU A 97 10.73 -3.64 -10.43
N PHE A 98 9.93 -3.89 -9.40
CA PHE A 98 8.60 -4.45 -9.57
C PHE A 98 7.56 -3.34 -9.79
N PRO A 99 6.92 -3.26 -10.98
CA PRO A 99 6.01 -2.17 -11.32
C PRO A 99 4.62 -2.41 -10.71
N ALA A 100 4.48 -2.23 -9.40
CA ALA A 100 3.20 -2.36 -8.73
C ALA A 100 3.04 -1.33 -7.61
N CYS A 101 1.80 -0.86 -7.44
CA CYS A 101 1.43 -0.02 -6.32
C CYS A 101 1.33 -0.83 -5.02
N GLU A 102 1.21 -0.13 -3.88
CA GLU A 102 1.08 -0.74 -2.56
C GLU A 102 -0.08 -1.73 -2.46
N CYS A 103 -1.22 -1.46 -3.10
CA CYS A 103 -2.39 -2.34 -3.09
C CYS A 103 -2.14 -3.69 -3.77
N GLY A 104 -1.33 -3.72 -4.83
CA GLY A 104 -0.99 -4.95 -5.55
C GLY A 104 0.11 -5.76 -4.88
N ILE A 105 1.01 -5.12 -4.13
CA ILE A 105 2.16 -5.79 -3.49
C ILE A 105 1.73 -6.55 -2.22
N VAL A 106 0.75 -6.06 -1.45
CA VAL A 106 0.32 -6.68 -0.19
C VAL A 106 -0.08 -8.16 -0.35
N PRO A 107 -0.94 -8.57 -1.31
CA PRO A 107 -1.27 -9.99 -1.51
C PRO A 107 -0.05 -10.82 -1.92
N ILE A 108 0.87 -10.27 -2.72
CA ILE A 108 2.10 -10.94 -3.14
C ILE A 108 2.98 -11.22 -1.92
N VAL A 109 3.24 -10.20 -1.09
CA VAL A 109 4.04 -10.33 0.14
C VAL A 109 3.41 -11.32 1.12
N ARG A 110 2.09 -11.28 1.29
CA ARG A 110 1.36 -12.26 2.11
C ARG A 110 1.68 -13.70 1.69
N ARG A 111 1.67 -13.98 0.39
CA ARG A 111 1.95 -15.32 -0.15
C ARG A 111 3.41 -15.70 -0.03
N LEU A 112 4.33 -14.80 -0.36
CA LEU A 112 5.77 -15.06 -0.24
C LEU A 112 6.17 -15.35 1.20
N VAL A 113 5.72 -14.53 2.17
CA VAL A 113 6.00 -14.76 3.59
C VAL A 113 5.30 -16.03 4.09
N GLY A 114 4.09 -16.33 3.60
CA GLY A 114 3.39 -17.59 3.89
C GLY A 114 4.12 -18.83 3.38
N LYS A 115 4.92 -18.70 2.32
CA LYS A 115 5.77 -19.77 1.74
C LYS A 115 7.21 -19.80 2.28
N GLY A 116 7.47 -19.11 3.39
CA GLY A 116 8.76 -19.19 4.07
C GLY A 116 9.73 -18.06 3.73
N MET A 117 9.34 -17.04 2.97
CA MET A 117 10.14 -15.83 2.84
C MET A 117 10.30 -15.15 4.20
N PRO A 118 11.51 -14.74 4.62
CA PRO A 118 11.69 -14.00 5.85
C PRO A 118 10.85 -12.73 5.87
N LEU A 119 10.23 -12.43 7.01
CA LEU A 119 9.33 -11.28 7.16
C LEU A 119 10.00 -9.96 6.74
N PHE A 120 11.26 -9.75 7.15
CA PHE A 120 12.01 -8.55 6.81
C PHE A 120 12.21 -8.39 5.29
N ALA A 121 12.44 -9.49 4.56
CA ALA A 121 12.58 -9.43 3.10
C ALA A 121 11.23 -9.07 2.43
N GLY A 122 10.11 -9.58 2.97
CA GLY A 122 8.77 -9.16 2.55
C GLY A 122 8.51 -7.68 2.79
N VAL A 123 8.97 -7.14 3.92
CA VAL A 123 8.85 -5.69 4.23
C VAL A 123 9.73 -4.86 3.29
N GLY A 124 10.97 -5.27 3.03
CA GLY A 124 11.84 -4.56 2.07
C GLY A 124 11.21 -4.46 0.69
N PHE A 125 10.66 -5.58 0.18
CA PHE A 125 9.93 -5.61 -1.08
C PHE A 125 8.68 -4.71 -1.05
N LEU A 126 7.92 -4.73 0.06
CA LEU A 126 6.72 -3.92 0.25
C LEU A 126 7.01 -2.41 0.21
N LEU A 127 8.07 -1.96 0.87
CA LEU A 127 8.39 -0.54 1.00
C LEU A 127 9.00 0.05 -0.28
N THR A 128 9.81 -0.72 -1.01
CA THR A 128 10.53 -0.23 -2.19
C THR A 128 9.70 -0.26 -3.46
N GLY A 129 8.77 -1.22 -3.61
CA GLY A 129 7.96 -1.39 -4.81
C GLY A 129 7.20 -0.12 -5.23
N PRO A 130 6.36 0.47 -4.39
CA PRO A 130 5.61 1.65 -4.73
C PRO A 130 6.43 2.95 -4.69
N LEU A 131 7.62 2.94 -4.07
CA LEU A 131 8.43 4.13 -3.86
C LEU A 131 9.45 4.39 -4.98
N ILE A 132 10.11 3.33 -5.48
CA ILE A 132 11.28 3.41 -6.36
C ILE A 132 11.00 2.84 -7.75
N ASN A 133 9.76 2.57 -8.06
CA ASN A 133 9.32 2.13 -9.37
C ASN A 133 9.74 3.15 -10.46
N PRO A 134 10.26 2.72 -11.61
CA PRO A 134 10.61 3.59 -12.72
C PRO A 134 9.50 4.56 -13.15
N LEU A 135 8.24 4.14 -13.10
CA LEU A 135 7.09 5.01 -13.40
C LEU A 135 6.94 6.14 -12.38
N VAL A 136 7.15 5.86 -11.11
CA VAL A 136 7.08 6.84 -10.02
C VAL A 136 8.22 7.85 -10.08
N ILE A 137 9.42 7.41 -10.45
CA ILE A 137 10.56 8.30 -10.66
C ILE A 137 10.30 9.22 -11.86
N PHE A 138 9.79 8.67 -12.96
CA PHE A 138 9.44 9.44 -14.16
C PHE A 138 8.31 10.44 -13.87
N SER A 139 7.25 10.05 -13.15
CA SER A 139 6.18 10.98 -12.76
C SER A 139 6.68 12.11 -11.87
N THR A 140 7.62 11.82 -10.95
CA THR A 140 8.25 12.85 -10.11
C THR A 140 9.07 13.82 -10.95
N TYR A 141 9.87 13.32 -11.88
CA TYR A 141 10.64 14.13 -12.82
C TYR A 141 9.75 15.09 -13.62
N MET A 142 8.65 14.57 -14.19
CA MET A 142 7.70 15.36 -14.97
C MET A 142 6.94 16.39 -14.09
N ALA A 143 6.53 16.00 -12.89
CA ALA A 143 5.75 16.85 -12.01
C ALA A 143 6.52 18.08 -11.51
N PHE A 144 7.84 17.95 -11.28
CA PHE A 144 8.71 19.04 -10.83
C PHE A 144 9.43 19.78 -11.98
N GLY A 145 8.84 19.79 -13.18
CA GLY A 145 9.37 20.57 -14.30
C GLY A 145 10.73 20.08 -14.81
N GLU A 146 10.91 18.77 -14.90
CA GLU A 146 12.13 18.09 -15.32
C GLU A 146 13.30 18.22 -14.32
N ASP A 147 13.01 18.50 -13.04
CA ASP A 147 14.05 18.54 -12.00
C ASP A 147 14.51 17.12 -11.63
N THR A 148 15.64 16.74 -12.19
CA THR A 148 16.30 15.45 -11.92
C THR A 148 16.76 15.33 -10.46
N LYS A 149 17.04 16.44 -9.76
CA LYS A 149 17.54 16.44 -8.39
C LYS A 149 16.49 15.89 -7.42
N ILE A 150 15.24 16.33 -7.51
CA ILE A 150 14.15 15.87 -6.63
C ILE A 150 13.84 14.40 -6.90
N ALA A 151 13.77 13.98 -8.16
CA ALA A 151 13.53 12.59 -8.53
C ALA A 151 14.63 11.66 -8.01
N LEU A 152 15.90 12.07 -8.15
CA LEU A 152 17.06 11.33 -7.65
C LEU A 152 17.09 11.27 -6.12
N LEU A 153 16.82 12.40 -5.44
CA LEU A 153 16.74 12.44 -3.97
C LEU A 153 15.63 11.52 -3.45
N ARG A 154 14.42 11.53 -4.08
CA ARG A 154 13.34 10.61 -3.74
C ARG A 154 13.80 9.15 -3.83
N MET A 155 14.48 8.77 -4.93
CA MET A 155 14.98 7.42 -5.16
C MET A 155 16.04 7.02 -4.12
N VAL A 156 17.07 7.83 -3.94
CA VAL A 156 18.23 7.50 -3.09
C VAL A 156 17.83 7.51 -1.61
N LEU A 157 17.18 8.56 -1.14
CA LEU A 157 16.74 8.65 0.26
C LEU A 157 15.67 7.58 0.55
N GLY A 158 14.75 7.36 -0.37
CA GLY A 158 13.73 6.31 -0.25
C GLY A 158 14.35 4.92 -0.12
N LEU A 159 15.37 4.58 -0.93
CA LEU A 159 16.08 3.31 -0.84
C LEU A 159 16.80 3.16 0.50
N ILE A 160 17.52 4.19 0.94
CA ILE A 160 18.24 4.19 2.21
C ILE A 160 17.26 3.98 3.38
N ILE A 161 16.16 4.71 3.40
CA ILE A 161 15.11 4.61 4.42
C ILE A 161 14.51 3.20 4.43
N ALA A 162 14.14 2.67 3.26
CA ALA A 162 13.58 1.32 3.15
C ALA A 162 14.54 0.24 3.63
N MET A 163 15.82 0.34 3.29
CA MET A 163 16.85 -0.59 3.80
C MET A 163 17.04 -0.47 5.32
N MET A 164 17.05 0.74 5.87
CA MET A 164 17.13 0.95 7.32
C MET A 164 15.94 0.34 8.06
N ILE A 165 14.72 0.58 7.60
CA ILE A 165 13.51 0.01 8.20
C ILE A 165 13.53 -1.51 8.09
N THR A 166 13.91 -2.05 6.94
CA THR A 166 14.02 -3.51 6.73
C THR A 166 15.04 -4.13 7.67
N ALA A 167 16.19 -3.48 7.90
CA ALA A 167 17.21 -3.91 8.85
C ALA A 167 16.69 -3.88 10.30
N MET A 168 15.97 -2.83 10.68
CA MET A 168 15.33 -2.73 12.01
C MET A 168 14.29 -3.84 12.21
N ILE A 169 13.46 -4.13 11.22
CA ILE A 169 12.48 -5.22 11.28
C ILE A 169 13.19 -6.58 11.39
N CYS A 170 14.30 -6.78 10.67
CA CYS A 170 15.13 -7.98 10.79
C CYS A 170 15.67 -8.20 12.22
N ALA A 171 16.00 -7.12 12.93
CA ALA A 171 16.47 -7.18 14.30
C ALA A 171 15.34 -7.40 15.32
N LEU A 172 14.18 -6.75 15.12
CA LEU A 172 13.07 -6.75 16.07
C LEU A 172 12.15 -7.98 15.95
N PHE A 173 11.93 -8.47 14.74
CA PHE A 173 10.97 -9.55 14.46
C PHE A 173 11.63 -10.75 13.79
N GLN A 174 11.91 -11.79 14.61
CA GLN A 174 12.46 -13.06 14.11
C GLN A 174 11.38 -14.07 13.73
N GLN A 175 10.13 -13.85 14.17
CA GLN A 175 9.01 -14.75 13.93
C GLN A 175 8.05 -14.19 12.88
N ASN A 176 7.35 -15.10 12.21
CA ASN A 176 6.30 -14.73 11.26
C ASN A 176 5.14 -14.01 11.96
N GLN A 177 4.78 -12.85 11.46
CA GLN A 177 3.73 -11.97 12.00
C GLN A 177 2.42 -12.01 11.18
N LEU A 178 2.28 -12.96 10.23
CA LEU A 178 1.04 -13.17 9.51
C LEU A 178 -0.11 -13.57 10.46
N LYS A 179 -1.30 -13.10 10.17
CA LYS A 179 -2.52 -13.62 10.79
C LYS A 179 -2.83 -14.99 10.20
N LEU A 180 -2.98 -15.98 11.06
CA LEU A 180 -3.44 -17.32 10.67
C LEU A 180 -4.93 -17.23 10.30
N THR A 181 -5.22 -17.08 9.03
CA THR A 181 -6.59 -17.23 8.52
C THR A 181 -6.82 -18.72 8.28
N LYS A 182 -7.77 -19.32 9.02
CA LYS A 182 -8.09 -20.77 9.00
C LYS A 182 -8.34 -21.37 7.60
N ASN A 183 -8.59 -20.55 6.60
CA ASN A 183 -8.94 -21.00 5.24
C ASN A 183 -7.76 -20.99 4.24
N SER A 184 -6.58 -20.46 4.60
CA SER A 184 -5.48 -20.30 3.64
C SER A 184 -4.53 -21.49 3.54
N PHE A 185 -4.60 -22.45 4.47
CA PHE A 185 -3.66 -23.59 4.53
C PHE A 185 -4.33 -24.97 4.40
N ASN A 186 -5.64 -25.05 4.15
CA ASN A 186 -6.35 -26.31 4.03
C ASN A 186 -6.44 -26.86 2.59
N SER A 187 -5.55 -26.51 1.71
CA SER A 187 -5.37 -27.25 0.45
C SER A 187 -4.08 -28.03 0.53
N ASN A 188 -4.21 -29.33 0.27
CA ASN A 188 -3.17 -30.36 0.15
C ASN A 188 -1.77 -29.79 -0.06
N GLY A 189 -0.79 -30.28 0.75
CA GLY A 189 0.55 -29.71 0.81
C GLY A 189 1.18 -29.42 -0.57
N PRO A 190 2.13 -28.48 -0.65
CA PRO A 190 2.72 -27.99 -1.91
C PRO A 190 3.30 -29.11 -2.79
N GLU A 191 3.71 -30.23 -2.21
CA GLU A 191 4.23 -31.39 -2.97
C GLU A 191 3.17 -32.12 -3.80
N GLN A 192 1.88 -32.12 -3.38
CA GLN A 192 0.80 -32.77 -4.15
C GLN A 192 0.31 -31.92 -5.32
N GLN A 193 0.45 -30.60 -5.25
CA GLN A 193 0.03 -29.71 -6.35
C GLN A 193 0.99 -29.73 -7.53
N VAL A 194 2.30 -29.94 -7.30
CA VAL A 194 3.32 -29.98 -8.37
C VAL A 194 3.15 -31.21 -9.31
N LYS A 195 2.51 -32.28 -8.83
CA LYS A 195 2.28 -33.52 -9.61
C LYS A 195 0.95 -33.53 -10.38
N GLN A 196 0.12 -32.48 -10.28
CA GLN A 196 -1.17 -32.43 -10.96
C GLN A 196 -1.04 -31.93 -12.41
N PRO A 197 -1.96 -32.35 -13.32
CA PRO A 197 -1.98 -31.89 -14.70
C PRO A 197 -2.22 -30.37 -14.79
N LEU A 198 -1.64 -29.74 -15.81
CA LEU A 198 -1.64 -28.28 -16.01
C LEU A 198 -3.03 -27.62 -15.89
N PRO A 199 -4.14 -28.18 -16.48
CA PRO A 199 -5.46 -27.57 -16.36
C PRO A 199 -5.99 -27.51 -14.93
N THR A 200 -5.69 -28.53 -14.10
CA THR A 200 -6.09 -28.54 -12.68
C THR A 200 -5.32 -27.46 -11.88
N ARG A 201 -4.05 -27.25 -12.22
CA ARG A 201 -3.20 -26.21 -11.61
C ARG A 201 -3.69 -24.80 -11.97
N LEU A 202 -4.06 -24.57 -13.24
CA LEU A 202 -4.64 -23.31 -13.71
C LEU A 202 -5.96 -22.99 -13.02
N ARG A 203 -6.83 -23.99 -12.89
CA ARG A 203 -8.08 -23.83 -12.16
C ARG A 203 -7.85 -23.48 -10.69
N ALA A 204 -6.95 -24.19 -10.01
CA ALA A 204 -6.58 -23.88 -8.63
C ALA A 204 -5.99 -22.46 -8.49
N MET A 205 -5.17 -21.99 -9.45
CA MET A 205 -4.63 -20.64 -9.48
C MET A 205 -5.76 -19.59 -9.53
N ILE A 206 -6.73 -19.77 -10.41
CA ILE A 206 -7.87 -18.86 -10.56
C ILE A 206 -8.74 -18.86 -9.29
N GLU A 207 -9.05 -20.04 -8.73
CA GLU A 207 -9.81 -20.15 -7.49
C GLU A 207 -9.11 -19.42 -6.33
N HIS A 208 -7.79 -19.59 -6.19
CA HIS A 208 -7.00 -18.87 -5.19
C HIS A 208 -6.95 -17.36 -5.44
N ALA A 209 -6.84 -16.92 -6.69
CA ALA A 209 -6.84 -15.51 -7.04
C ALA A 209 -8.20 -14.85 -6.72
N ILE A 210 -9.31 -15.54 -7.03
CA ILE A 210 -10.66 -15.06 -6.71
C ILE A 210 -10.86 -14.95 -5.18
N ASP A 211 -10.49 -15.98 -4.43
CA ASP A 211 -10.60 -15.97 -2.97
C ASP A 211 -9.80 -14.82 -2.35
N GLU A 212 -8.57 -14.61 -2.83
CA GLU A 212 -7.69 -13.53 -2.39
C GLU A 212 -8.26 -12.15 -2.76
N PHE A 213 -8.81 -12.02 -3.97
CA PHE A 213 -9.43 -10.78 -4.46
C PHE A 213 -10.58 -10.33 -3.54
N PHE A 214 -11.49 -11.23 -3.20
CA PHE A 214 -12.58 -10.91 -2.28
C PHE A 214 -12.11 -10.66 -0.84
N ASP A 215 -11.08 -11.38 -0.41
CA ASP A 215 -10.50 -11.17 0.93
C ASP A 215 -9.83 -9.79 1.06
N MET A 216 -9.11 -9.33 0.04
CA MET A 216 -8.45 -8.02 0.03
C MET A 216 -9.42 -6.88 -0.33
N GLY A 217 -10.34 -7.13 -1.28
CA GLY A 217 -11.28 -6.14 -1.80
C GLY A 217 -12.16 -5.51 -0.73
N LYS A 218 -12.64 -6.28 0.26
CA LYS A 218 -13.42 -5.73 1.38
C LYS A 218 -12.63 -4.73 2.22
N PHE A 219 -11.34 -4.98 2.47
CA PHE A 219 -10.48 -4.03 3.21
C PHE A 219 -10.10 -2.83 2.35
N LEU A 220 -9.90 -3.03 1.04
CA LEU A 220 -9.72 -1.94 0.09
C LEU A 220 -10.93 -1.00 0.09
N ILE A 221 -12.14 -1.54 0.02
CA ILE A 221 -13.37 -0.72 0.04
C ILE A 221 -13.48 0.07 1.34
N ILE A 222 -13.24 -0.56 2.50
CA ILE A 222 -13.25 0.14 3.80
C ILE A 222 -12.19 1.24 3.81
N GLY A 223 -10.98 0.96 3.34
CA GLY A 223 -9.90 1.94 3.24
C GLY A 223 -10.25 3.10 2.32
N ALA A 224 -10.82 2.82 1.15
CA ALA A 224 -11.25 3.83 0.18
C ALA A 224 -12.38 4.73 0.71
N VAL A 225 -13.36 4.15 1.43
CA VAL A 225 -14.42 4.93 2.09
C VAL A 225 -13.83 5.88 3.13
N LEU A 226 -12.94 5.39 3.99
CA LEU A 226 -12.31 6.23 5.01
C LEU A 226 -11.42 7.32 4.40
N ALA A 227 -10.63 6.98 3.37
CA ALA A 227 -9.80 7.94 2.66
C ALA A 227 -10.65 9.02 1.96
N ALA A 228 -11.72 8.62 1.26
CA ALA A 228 -12.64 9.56 0.61
C ALA A 228 -13.34 10.47 1.62
N PHE A 229 -13.73 9.94 2.78
CA PHE A 229 -14.31 10.73 3.86
C PHE A 229 -13.32 11.78 4.38
N VAL A 230 -12.10 11.36 4.67
CA VAL A 230 -11.03 12.26 5.13
C VAL A 230 -10.76 13.35 4.10
N GLN A 231 -10.59 13.02 2.83
CA GLN A 231 -10.31 13.96 1.75
C GLN A 231 -11.46 14.99 1.55
N THR A 232 -12.70 14.55 1.76
CA THR A 232 -13.87 15.41 1.56
C THR A 232 -14.07 16.40 2.70
N PHE A 233 -13.86 15.95 3.96
CA PHE A 233 -14.23 16.73 5.14
C PHE A 233 -13.05 17.40 5.84
N ILE A 234 -11.82 16.99 5.57
CA ILE A 234 -10.64 17.65 6.16
C ILE A 234 -10.09 18.70 5.20
N ALA A 235 -10.20 19.95 5.60
CA ALA A 235 -9.66 21.08 4.83
C ALA A 235 -8.12 21.07 4.88
N THR A 236 -7.48 20.74 3.75
CA THR A 236 -6.02 20.72 3.59
C THR A 236 -5.34 22.00 4.04
N LYS A 237 -5.98 23.16 3.81
CA LYS A 237 -5.46 24.48 4.24
C LYS A 237 -5.28 24.58 5.75
N SER A 238 -6.23 24.09 6.53
CA SER A 238 -6.15 24.14 8.00
C SER A 238 -5.03 23.28 8.57
N ILE A 239 -4.63 22.20 7.86
CA ILE A 239 -3.50 21.34 8.24
C ILE A 239 -2.19 22.06 7.95
N LEU A 240 -2.08 22.75 6.82
CA LEU A 240 -0.86 23.46 6.41
C LEU A 240 -0.53 24.62 7.38
N ASP A 241 -1.53 25.31 7.91
CA ASP A 241 -1.34 26.40 8.88
C ASP A 241 -0.73 25.95 10.22
N LEU A 242 -0.79 24.64 10.54
CA LEU A 242 -0.17 24.05 11.74
C LEU A 242 1.33 23.83 11.60
N GLY A 243 1.88 23.90 10.40
CA GLY A 243 3.27 23.55 10.07
C GLY A 243 4.28 24.67 10.28
N ASN A 244 4.49 25.15 11.51
CA ASN A 244 5.51 26.16 11.80
C ASN A 244 6.91 25.53 11.89
N GLY A 245 7.88 26.07 11.13
CA GLY A 245 9.26 25.61 11.10
C GLY A 245 9.47 24.31 10.29
N LEU A 246 10.74 23.92 10.07
CA LEU A 246 11.10 22.79 9.22
C LEU A 246 10.51 21.45 9.70
N VAL A 247 10.59 21.17 10.99
CA VAL A 247 10.07 19.92 11.57
C VAL A 247 8.55 19.88 11.49
N GLY A 248 7.89 21.01 11.81
CA GLY A 248 6.43 21.12 11.76
C GLY A 248 5.90 20.91 10.34
N SER A 249 6.46 21.61 9.36
CA SER A 249 6.05 21.49 7.95
C SER A 249 6.29 20.08 7.39
N THR A 250 7.40 19.41 7.78
CA THR A 250 7.69 18.04 7.35
C THR A 250 6.68 17.06 7.95
N LEU A 251 6.36 17.17 9.24
CA LEU A 251 5.35 16.33 9.90
C LEU A 251 3.97 16.54 9.31
N VAL A 252 3.60 17.78 9.03
CA VAL A 252 2.32 18.13 8.41
C VAL A 252 2.22 17.51 7.02
N MET A 253 3.27 17.60 6.20
CA MET A 253 3.28 17.01 4.86
C MET A 253 3.27 15.47 4.90
N MET A 254 3.96 14.84 5.85
CA MET A 254 3.85 13.39 6.07
C MET A 254 2.44 12.98 6.51
N GLY A 255 1.84 13.73 7.43
CA GLY A 255 0.45 13.51 7.86
C GLY A 255 -0.55 13.68 6.72
N LEU A 256 -0.34 14.69 5.86
CA LEU A 256 -1.16 14.93 4.68
C LEU A 256 -1.04 13.78 3.67
N ALA A 257 0.17 13.28 3.39
CA ALA A 257 0.40 12.11 2.55
C ALA A 257 -0.37 10.88 3.07
N TYR A 258 -0.31 10.64 4.38
CA TYR A 258 -1.04 9.54 5.02
C TYR A 258 -2.56 9.65 4.84
N LEU A 259 -3.10 10.85 5.03
CA LEU A 259 -4.54 11.10 5.00
C LEU A 259 -5.11 11.10 3.58
N LEU A 260 -4.37 11.66 2.62
CA LEU A 260 -4.81 11.73 1.23
C LEU A 260 -4.84 10.35 0.56
N SER A 261 -4.00 9.40 0.97
CA SER A 261 -3.99 8.02 0.47
C SER A 261 -4.04 7.93 -1.06
N LEU A 262 -3.21 8.71 -1.72
CA LEU A 262 -3.12 8.74 -3.18
C LEU A 262 -2.18 7.64 -3.69
N CYS A 263 -2.11 7.44 -5.00
CA CYS A 263 -1.06 6.62 -5.58
C CYS A 263 0.25 7.38 -5.69
N SER A 264 1.35 6.66 -5.70
CA SER A 264 2.70 7.20 -5.71
C SER A 264 3.01 8.10 -6.92
N GLU A 265 2.33 7.89 -8.05
CA GLU A 265 2.42 8.72 -9.24
C GLU A 265 1.67 10.06 -9.05
N ALA A 266 0.45 10.03 -8.48
CA ALA A 266 -0.34 11.22 -8.21
C ALA A 266 0.27 12.08 -7.10
N ASP A 267 0.90 11.45 -6.11
CA ASP A 267 1.63 12.13 -5.04
C ASP A 267 2.65 13.15 -5.57
N ALA A 268 3.32 12.84 -6.69
CA ALA A 268 4.29 13.72 -7.30
C ALA A 268 3.69 15.04 -7.78
N PHE A 269 2.53 15.00 -8.44
CA PHE A 269 1.84 16.19 -8.96
C PHE A 269 1.24 17.04 -7.83
N ILE A 270 0.74 16.40 -6.78
CA ILE A 270 0.23 17.12 -5.62
C ILE A 270 1.35 17.78 -4.84
N ALA A 271 2.46 17.07 -4.60
CA ALA A 271 3.62 17.65 -3.94
C ALA A 271 4.17 18.86 -4.74
N ALA A 272 4.25 18.75 -6.07
CA ALA A 272 4.69 19.83 -6.93
C ALA A 272 3.82 21.08 -6.84
N SER A 273 2.53 20.96 -6.55
CA SER A 273 1.64 22.13 -6.36
C SER A 273 2.02 22.97 -5.12
N PHE A 274 2.79 22.42 -4.20
CA PHE A 274 3.29 23.10 -3.00
C PHE A 274 4.77 23.53 -3.09
N ASP A 275 5.43 23.36 -4.24
CA ASP A 275 6.88 23.59 -4.38
C ASP A 275 7.30 25.04 -4.02
N HIS A 276 6.45 26.02 -4.29
CA HIS A 276 6.70 27.43 -3.96
C HIS A 276 6.30 27.83 -2.52
N LEU A 277 5.62 26.95 -1.79
CA LEU A 277 5.06 27.25 -0.48
C LEU A 277 5.83 26.62 0.67
N LEU A 278 6.50 25.48 0.42
CA LEU A 278 7.10 24.65 1.46
C LEU A 278 8.55 24.28 1.13
N PRO A 279 9.39 24.03 2.17
CA PRO A 279 10.76 23.54 1.97
C PRO A 279 10.77 22.22 1.18
N LYS A 280 11.77 22.01 0.32
CA LYS A 280 11.96 20.77 -0.44
C LYS A 280 12.03 19.52 0.45
N THR A 281 12.57 19.64 1.65
CA THR A 281 12.61 18.58 2.67
C THR A 281 11.20 18.10 3.04
N SER A 282 10.25 19.02 3.21
CA SER A 282 8.87 18.68 3.54
C SER A 282 8.14 18.03 2.36
N LEU A 283 8.42 18.48 1.13
CA LEU A 283 7.93 17.85 -0.09
C LEU A 283 8.46 16.43 -0.26
N LEU A 284 9.74 16.21 0.00
CA LEU A 284 10.32 14.87 0.02
C LEU A 284 9.71 13.99 1.12
N GLY A 285 9.32 14.59 2.27
CA GLY A 285 8.58 13.90 3.32
C GLY A 285 7.26 13.36 2.82
N PHE A 286 6.50 14.15 2.08
CA PHE A 286 5.26 13.73 1.43
C PHE A 286 5.52 12.60 0.41
N LEU A 287 6.48 12.81 -0.50
CA LEU A 287 6.81 11.90 -1.60
C LEU A 287 7.36 10.53 -1.16
N ILE A 288 8.05 10.46 -0.03
CA ILE A 288 8.65 9.22 0.49
C ILE A 288 7.68 8.51 1.43
N TYR A 289 6.99 9.26 2.29
CA TYR A 289 6.13 8.68 3.31
C TYR A 289 4.83 8.10 2.73
N GLY A 290 4.17 8.82 1.80
CA GLY A 290 2.90 8.41 1.17
C GLY A 290 2.95 6.99 0.60
N PRO A 291 3.88 6.70 -0.33
CA PRO A 291 4.02 5.37 -0.91
C PRO A 291 4.39 4.27 0.07
N MET A 292 5.08 4.60 1.17
CA MET A 292 5.43 3.61 2.20
C MET A 292 4.27 3.27 3.11
N LEU A 293 3.45 4.29 3.46
CA LEU A 293 2.39 4.15 4.44
C LEU A 293 1.30 5.19 4.23
N ASP A 294 0.12 4.75 3.88
CA ASP A 294 -1.09 5.54 3.81
C ASP A 294 -2.24 4.89 4.60
N LEU A 295 -3.37 5.59 4.73
CA LEU A 295 -4.54 5.11 5.47
C LEU A 295 -5.11 3.82 4.86
N LYS A 296 -5.26 3.77 3.55
CA LYS A 296 -5.79 2.64 2.78
C LYS A 296 -4.89 1.40 2.95
N ASN A 297 -3.57 1.56 2.76
CA ASN A 297 -2.60 0.49 2.89
C ASN A 297 -2.49 -0.02 4.33
N THR A 298 -2.56 0.87 5.33
CA THR A 298 -2.58 0.48 6.75
C THR A 298 -3.73 -0.47 7.04
N ILE A 299 -4.92 -0.22 6.52
CA ILE A 299 -6.09 -1.10 6.69
C ILE A 299 -5.87 -2.45 6.00
N MET A 300 -5.28 -2.43 4.79
CA MET A 300 -4.92 -3.67 4.09
C MET A 300 -3.86 -4.47 4.85
N LEU A 301 -2.82 -3.82 5.37
CA LEU A 301 -1.80 -4.48 6.19
C LEU A 301 -2.38 -5.07 7.49
N LEU A 302 -3.32 -4.37 8.13
CA LEU A 302 -4.05 -4.88 9.30
C LEU A 302 -4.88 -6.13 8.98
N SER A 303 -5.29 -6.35 7.75
CA SER A 303 -5.96 -7.58 7.35
C SER A 303 -5.03 -8.79 7.31
N VAL A 304 -3.77 -8.57 6.93
CA VAL A 304 -2.75 -9.61 6.68
C VAL A 304 -1.88 -9.88 7.90
N PHE A 305 -1.43 -8.82 8.56
CA PHE A 305 -0.46 -8.89 9.67
C PHE A 305 -1.11 -8.62 11.03
N LYS A 306 -0.43 -9.04 12.09
CA LYS A 306 -0.85 -8.79 13.47
C LYS A 306 -0.81 -7.29 13.77
N PHE A 307 -1.78 -6.78 14.54
CA PHE A 307 -1.91 -5.37 14.91
C PHE A 307 -0.60 -4.78 15.48
N ARG A 308 0.05 -5.49 16.40
CA ARG A 308 1.32 -5.04 17.02
C ARG A 308 2.42 -4.82 15.99
N PHE A 309 2.51 -5.70 14.99
CA PHE A 309 3.49 -5.57 13.91
C PHE A 309 3.22 -4.33 13.06
N VAL A 310 1.97 -4.13 12.62
CA VAL A 310 1.60 -2.98 11.78
C VAL A 310 1.85 -1.66 12.53
N MET A 311 1.48 -1.57 13.82
CA MET A 311 1.75 -0.37 14.62
C MET A 311 3.24 -0.10 14.79
N THR A 312 4.05 -1.13 15.04
CA THR A 312 5.52 -0.97 15.12
C THR A 312 6.09 -0.53 13.78
N LEU A 313 5.62 -1.11 12.67
CA LEU A 313 6.05 -0.73 11.32
C LEU A 313 5.70 0.74 11.03
N THR A 314 4.48 1.18 11.36
CA THR A 314 4.05 2.58 11.21
C THR A 314 4.96 3.54 11.99
N ILE A 315 5.24 3.25 13.25
CA ILE A 315 6.11 4.07 14.09
C ILE A 315 7.53 4.11 13.51
N LEU A 316 8.07 2.96 13.10
CA LEU A 316 9.41 2.88 12.51
C LEU A 316 9.51 3.69 11.22
N ILE A 317 8.52 3.59 10.32
CA ILE A 317 8.49 4.37 9.08
C ILE A 317 8.47 5.86 9.42
N THR A 318 7.55 6.29 10.29
CA THR A 318 7.38 7.71 10.65
C THR A 318 8.67 8.31 11.24
N VAL A 319 9.26 7.62 12.22
CA VAL A 319 10.46 8.09 12.89
C VAL A 319 11.67 8.09 11.95
N THR A 320 11.84 7.03 11.17
CA THR A 320 13.00 6.91 10.26
C THR A 320 12.93 7.92 9.12
N VAL A 321 11.76 8.10 8.49
CA VAL A 321 11.57 9.09 7.42
C VAL A 321 11.87 10.49 7.95
N LEU A 322 11.27 10.87 9.09
CA LEU A 322 11.50 12.18 9.69
C LEU A 322 12.99 12.40 10.04
N ALA A 323 13.62 11.43 10.70
CA ALA A 323 15.03 11.54 11.12
C ALA A 323 15.98 11.68 9.93
N VAL A 324 15.81 10.84 8.90
CA VAL A 324 16.68 10.86 7.71
C VAL A 324 16.51 12.16 6.92
N LEU A 325 15.28 12.65 6.76
CA LEU A 325 15.01 13.91 6.04
C LEU A 325 15.57 15.12 6.77
N LEU A 326 15.47 15.17 8.10
CA LEU A 326 16.07 16.26 8.88
C LEU A 326 17.60 16.23 8.83
N LEU A 327 18.20 15.05 8.84
CA LEU A 327 19.66 14.89 8.66
C LEU A 327 20.12 15.24 7.24
N ALA A 328 19.32 14.93 6.24
CA ALA A 328 19.62 15.22 4.84
C ALA A 328 19.32 16.68 4.43
N HIS A 329 18.61 17.46 5.27
CA HIS A 329 18.24 18.84 4.97
C HIS A 329 19.38 19.73 4.42
N PRO A 330 20.63 19.67 4.95
CA PRO A 330 21.71 20.49 4.41
C PRO A 330 22.16 20.07 3.00
N MET A 331 21.75 18.91 2.50
CA MET A 331 22.08 18.40 1.17
C MET A 331 20.96 18.63 0.14
N ILE A 332 19.76 18.93 0.59
CA ILE A 332 18.54 19.16 -0.19
C ILE A 332 18.44 20.63 -0.61
#